data_9fdbf1a35c1edf8a0d8f50c438be3c4f
#
_entry.id   9fdbf1a35c1edf8a0d8f50c438be3c4f
#
_cell.length_a   1.000
_cell.length_b   1.000
_cell.length_c   1.000
_cell.angle_alpha   90.00
_cell.angle_beta   90.00
_cell.angle_gamma   90.00
#
_symmetry.space_group_name_H-M   'P 1'
#
loop_
_entity.id
_entity.type
_entity.pdbx_description
1 polymer ?
#
loop_
_entity_poly.entity_id
_entity_poly.type
_entity_poly.pdbx_seq_one_letter_code
_entity_poly.pdbx_strand_id
1 'polypeptide(L)'
;MIIFSKAMKNKKSIFCLLATIISLSVSAQNAKKTIESNFNERESISHFRYLASDEMMGRDPIRPEIELASRYIAEQFWKYGAKEIPGANGYYQEIPFRISGPPTVGRVSLGSNTFSQGDNLLVLDGPSFSGNFELIVVGYGLEEDYSGKDVEGKVVITNVGAPNKLSPADLFSSGREKIKLAQSKGAIGLIEMYNVPTVPWNLVANFLNRTQLTVDNTNGEESLPYFWLRDLNNEYINAIGNGEIKNTEILVEGKINRSIVGKNVVAVIEGTDPKLKNEYVMLSAHYDHVGVGTPNAEGDSIYNGARDNAVGTVAVINAARHFSKNPPKRSILLCAWTAEEKGLIGSAYFADNPLIPLKQIIYNLNIDNAGYNDTSLVTVIGLGRTSADPLLEKAAAEFGLKAIADPAPEQNLYDRSDNVSFAKKGIPAPTYSTGFTAFDDEITKYYHQASDQVDNFDLDYALLYWKSYILAAENIANWNERPVWKSGDKYEAIGKELYGIK
;
A
#
# COMPACT_ATOMS: atom_id res chain seq x y z
N MET A 1 59.74 26.17 18.50
CA MET A 1 59.48 24.74 18.06
C MET A 1 58.01 24.31 18.11
N ILE A 2 57.04 25.12 18.57
CA ILE A 2 55.63 24.79 18.72
C ILE A 2 54.77 25.20 17.50
N ILE A 3 55.20 26.19 16.72
CA ILE A 3 54.43 26.72 15.58
C ILE A 3 54.50 25.79 14.35
N PHE A 4 55.60 25.06 14.13
CA PHE A 4 55.72 24.13 12.99
C PHE A 4 54.89 22.83 13.11
N SER A 5 54.55 22.41 14.34
CA SER A 5 53.75 21.19 14.57
C SER A 5 52.28 21.36 14.25
N LYS A 6 51.71 22.58 14.41
CA LYS A 6 50.29 22.85 14.13
C LYS A 6 49.99 22.97 12.62
N ALA A 7 50.96 23.50 11.86
CA ALA A 7 50.82 23.64 10.39
C ALA A 7 50.92 22.29 9.66
N MET A 8 51.71 21.34 10.19
CA MET A 8 51.81 19.98 9.63
C MET A 8 50.57 19.10 9.92
N LYS A 9 49.92 19.27 11.08
CA LYS A 9 48.66 18.54 11.40
C LYS A 9 47.53 19.00 10.50
N ASN A 10 47.37 20.30 10.25
CA ASN A 10 46.36 20.82 9.34
C ASN A 10 46.55 20.39 7.86
N LYS A 11 47.82 20.32 7.39
CA LYS A 11 48.09 19.84 6.02
C LYS A 11 47.79 18.36 5.86
N LYS A 12 48.05 17.50 6.86
CA LYS A 12 47.69 16.07 6.81
C LYS A 12 46.15 15.88 6.82
N SER A 13 45.42 16.64 7.63
CA SER A 13 43.96 16.58 7.68
C SER A 13 43.32 17.06 6.35
N ILE A 14 43.83 18.11 5.73
CA ILE A 14 43.37 18.62 4.43
C ILE A 14 43.70 17.61 3.33
N PHE A 15 44.87 16.97 3.36
CA PHE A 15 45.28 15.97 2.36
C PHE A 15 44.44 14.67 2.50
N CYS A 16 44.12 14.25 3.71
CA CYS A 16 43.20 13.12 3.95
C CYS A 16 41.76 13.46 3.46
N LEU A 17 41.29 14.68 3.71
CA LEU A 17 39.97 15.11 3.27
C LEU A 17 39.88 15.18 1.74
N LEU A 18 40.89 15.75 1.07
CA LEU A 18 41.00 15.78 -0.39
C LEU A 18 41.13 14.38 -1.00
N ALA A 19 41.92 13.49 -0.41
CA ALA A 19 42.05 12.10 -0.87
C ALA A 19 40.73 11.32 -0.73
N THR A 20 39.95 11.57 0.33
CA THR A 20 38.66 10.96 0.53
C THR A 20 37.64 11.49 -0.46
N ILE A 21 37.62 12.79 -0.75
CA ILE A 21 36.75 13.40 -1.75
C ILE A 21 37.07 12.88 -3.16
N ILE A 22 38.35 12.77 -3.52
CA ILE A 22 38.79 12.25 -4.81
C ILE A 22 38.43 10.76 -4.96
N SER A 23 38.61 9.94 -3.91
CA SER A 23 38.24 8.53 -3.96
C SER A 23 36.74 8.28 -4.08
N LEU A 24 35.93 9.10 -3.41
CA LEU A 24 34.45 9.07 -3.54
C LEU A 24 33.97 9.50 -4.93
N SER A 25 34.63 10.50 -5.54
CA SER A 25 34.31 10.97 -6.88
C SER A 25 34.68 9.95 -7.96
N VAL A 26 35.79 9.29 -7.86
CA VAL A 26 36.22 8.21 -8.78
C VAL A 26 35.31 6.98 -8.66
N SER A 27 34.91 6.61 -7.46
CA SER A 27 34.02 5.50 -7.24
C SER A 27 32.61 5.76 -7.82
N ALA A 28 32.05 6.95 -7.62
CA ALA A 28 30.75 7.32 -8.18
C ALA A 28 30.76 7.41 -9.71
N GLN A 29 31.83 7.93 -10.30
CA GLN A 29 31.99 8.01 -11.75
C GLN A 29 32.12 6.63 -12.39
N ASN A 30 32.69 5.65 -11.68
CA ASN A 30 32.74 4.27 -12.13
C ASN A 30 31.35 3.61 -12.05
N ALA A 31 30.59 3.82 -10.97
CA ALA A 31 29.25 3.29 -10.81
C ALA A 31 28.30 3.81 -11.90
N LYS A 32 28.28 5.13 -12.18
CA LYS A 32 27.52 5.71 -13.29
C LYS A 32 27.83 5.04 -14.64
N LYS A 33 29.13 4.91 -14.99
CA LYS A 33 29.55 4.27 -16.25
C LYS A 33 29.11 2.82 -16.32
N THR A 34 29.14 2.09 -15.18
CA THR A 34 28.68 0.70 -15.11
C THR A 34 27.17 0.62 -15.36
N ILE A 35 26.38 1.52 -14.76
CA ILE A 35 24.95 1.60 -15.00
C ILE A 35 24.67 1.89 -16.47
N GLU A 36 25.28 2.92 -17.04
CA GLU A 36 25.11 3.33 -18.45
C GLU A 36 25.46 2.18 -19.42
N SER A 37 26.53 1.43 -19.15
CA SER A 37 26.95 0.30 -19.99
C SER A 37 26.04 -0.92 -19.90
N ASN A 38 25.39 -1.13 -18.77
CA ASN A 38 24.52 -2.28 -18.50
C ASN A 38 23.05 -1.98 -18.77
N PHE A 39 22.67 -0.72 -18.83
CA PHE A 39 21.27 -0.31 -19.01
C PHE A 39 20.82 -0.61 -20.45
N ASN A 40 19.65 -1.20 -20.60
CA ASN A 40 19.07 -1.49 -21.91
C ASN A 40 17.79 -0.67 -22.09
N GLU A 41 17.92 0.46 -22.77
CA GLU A 41 16.84 1.41 -22.96
C GLU A 41 15.63 0.80 -23.67
N ARG A 42 15.85 0.01 -24.74
CA ARG A 42 14.76 -0.65 -25.49
C ARG A 42 14.01 -1.65 -24.63
N GLU A 43 14.72 -2.43 -23.84
CA GLU A 43 14.13 -3.43 -22.96
C GLU A 43 13.33 -2.74 -21.84
N SER A 44 13.87 -1.66 -21.24
CA SER A 44 13.17 -0.88 -20.21
C SER A 44 11.88 -0.25 -20.74
N ILE A 45 11.92 0.35 -21.94
CA ILE A 45 10.73 0.91 -22.60
C ILE A 45 9.73 -0.23 -22.95
N SER A 46 10.22 -1.41 -23.33
CA SER A 46 9.35 -2.57 -23.61
C SER A 46 8.62 -3.05 -22.33
N HIS A 47 9.32 -3.12 -21.18
CA HIS A 47 8.69 -3.41 -19.90
C HIS A 47 7.60 -2.39 -19.56
N PHE A 48 7.90 -1.11 -19.79
CA PHE A 48 6.98 -0.01 -19.49
C PHE A 48 5.71 -0.09 -20.36
N ARG A 49 5.87 -0.25 -21.67
CA ARG A 49 4.76 -0.41 -22.60
C ARG A 49 3.92 -1.66 -22.29
N TYR A 50 4.55 -2.76 -21.90
CA TYR A 50 3.82 -3.97 -21.57
C TYR A 50 2.99 -3.84 -20.29
N LEU A 51 3.57 -3.31 -19.21
CA LEU A 51 2.88 -3.17 -17.94
C LEU A 51 1.75 -2.13 -17.98
N ALA A 52 1.88 -1.09 -18.82
CA ALA A 52 0.85 -0.07 -18.97
C ALA A 52 0.05 -0.23 -20.28
N SER A 53 -0.07 -1.46 -20.80
CA SER A 53 -0.89 -1.73 -21.98
C SER A 53 -2.34 -2.03 -21.62
N ASP A 54 -3.22 -1.91 -22.61
CA ASP A 54 -4.65 -2.17 -22.47
C ASP A 54 -4.96 -3.62 -22.08
N GLU A 55 -4.13 -4.58 -22.53
CA GLU A 55 -4.25 -6.00 -22.20
C GLU A 55 -4.15 -6.24 -20.68
N MET A 56 -3.52 -5.34 -19.95
CA MET A 56 -3.42 -5.38 -18.49
C MET A 56 -4.67 -4.87 -17.78
N MET A 57 -5.64 -4.29 -18.52
CA MET A 57 -6.91 -3.79 -17.99
C MET A 57 -6.74 -2.93 -16.73
N GLY A 58 -5.65 -2.11 -16.68
CA GLY A 58 -5.35 -1.24 -15.55
C GLY A 58 -4.95 -1.96 -14.27
N ARG A 59 -4.55 -3.22 -14.34
CA ARG A 59 -3.94 -4.00 -13.23
C ARG A 59 -4.71 -4.00 -11.91
N ASP A 60 -6.05 -3.94 -11.96
CA ASP A 60 -6.86 -3.97 -10.74
C ASP A 60 -6.67 -5.31 -9.99
N PRO A 61 -6.30 -5.30 -8.69
CA PRO A 61 -6.02 -6.52 -7.92
C PRO A 61 -7.20 -7.46 -7.74
N ILE A 62 -8.43 -7.04 -8.03
CA ILE A 62 -9.61 -7.92 -7.99
C ILE A 62 -9.94 -8.59 -9.34
N ARG A 63 -9.23 -8.22 -10.41
CA ARG A 63 -9.42 -8.74 -11.76
C ARG A 63 -8.35 -9.80 -12.11
N PRO A 64 -8.68 -10.76 -12.98
CA PRO A 64 -7.73 -11.82 -13.34
C PRO A 64 -6.49 -11.31 -14.10
N GLU A 65 -6.55 -10.15 -14.75
CA GLU A 65 -5.44 -9.59 -15.53
C GLU A 65 -4.24 -9.21 -14.66
N ILE A 66 -4.43 -8.96 -13.34
CA ILE A 66 -3.33 -8.72 -12.40
C ILE A 66 -2.34 -9.90 -12.34
N GLU A 67 -2.82 -11.13 -12.62
CA GLU A 67 -1.96 -12.32 -12.68
C GLU A 67 -0.94 -12.26 -13.83
N LEU A 68 -1.29 -11.59 -14.95
CA LEU A 68 -0.37 -11.39 -16.06
C LEU A 68 0.79 -10.47 -15.64
N ALA A 69 0.48 -9.39 -14.91
CA ALA A 69 1.48 -8.46 -14.42
C ALA A 69 2.40 -9.13 -13.38
N SER A 70 1.85 -9.82 -12.38
CA SER A 70 2.63 -10.52 -11.37
C SER A 70 3.53 -11.59 -11.98
N ARG A 71 3.00 -12.37 -12.93
CA ARG A 71 3.77 -13.40 -13.66
C ARG A 71 4.87 -12.76 -14.49
N TYR A 72 4.58 -11.69 -15.19
CA TYR A 72 5.58 -10.97 -15.99
C TYR A 72 6.76 -10.50 -15.15
N ILE A 73 6.49 -9.87 -14.00
CA ILE A 73 7.52 -9.37 -13.09
C ILE A 73 8.38 -10.54 -12.56
N ALA A 74 7.75 -11.63 -12.11
CA ALA A 74 8.43 -12.82 -11.64
C ALA A 74 9.37 -13.42 -12.70
N GLU A 75 8.90 -13.52 -13.95
CA GLU A 75 9.72 -14.02 -15.07
C GLU A 75 10.89 -13.09 -15.41
N GLN A 76 10.74 -11.75 -15.21
CA GLN A 76 11.88 -10.84 -15.36
C GLN A 76 12.91 -11.02 -14.23
N PHE A 77 12.47 -11.20 -12.99
CA PHE A 77 13.36 -11.50 -11.86
C PHE A 77 14.12 -12.81 -12.10
N TRP A 78 13.42 -13.86 -12.51
CA TRP A 78 14.04 -15.14 -12.89
C TRP A 78 15.02 -14.99 -14.04
N LYS A 79 14.64 -14.33 -15.13
CA LYS A 79 15.46 -14.07 -16.32
C LYS A 79 16.77 -13.38 -15.97
N TYR A 80 16.76 -12.46 -15.04
CA TYR A 80 17.96 -11.75 -14.59
C TYR A 80 18.76 -12.50 -13.52
N GLY A 81 18.28 -13.63 -13.02
CA GLY A 81 19.00 -14.47 -12.07
C GLY A 81 18.84 -14.03 -10.60
N ALA A 82 17.83 -13.22 -10.28
CA ALA A 82 17.43 -13.01 -8.90
C ALA A 82 16.93 -14.33 -8.28
N LYS A 83 17.16 -14.51 -6.98
CA LYS A 83 16.82 -15.76 -6.28
C LYS A 83 15.48 -15.66 -5.57
N GLU A 84 14.81 -16.79 -5.48
CA GLU A 84 13.62 -16.95 -4.62
C GLU A 84 13.96 -16.74 -3.14
N ILE A 85 12.98 -16.33 -2.36
CA ILE A 85 13.11 -16.13 -0.91
C ILE A 85 12.53 -17.35 -0.19
N PRO A 86 13.23 -17.94 0.79
CA PRO A 86 12.66 -19.02 1.60
C PRO A 86 11.33 -18.62 2.24
N GLY A 87 10.31 -19.45 2.10
CA GLY A 87 8.95 -19.20 2.58
C GLY A 87 8.02 -18.56 1.56
N ALA A 88 8.54 -18.11 0.41
CA ALA A 88 7.71 -17.74 -0.74
C ALA A 88 7.34 -18.97 -1.59
N ASN A 89 6.28 -18.88 -2.38
CA ASN A 89 5.94 -19.84 -3.41
C ASN A 89 6.58 -19.41 -4.73
N GLY A 90 7.81 -19.88 -5.00
CA GLY A 90 8.65 -19.32 -6.05
C GLY A 90 8.99 -17.84 -5.76
N TYR A 91 8.57 -16.95 -6.63
CA TYR A 91 8.72 -15.50 -6.47
C TYR A 91 7.52 -14.83 -5.78
N TYR A 92 6.54 -15.59 -5.23
CA TYR A 92 5.31 -15.02 -4.72
C TYR A 92 5.20 -15.18 -3.19
N GLN A 93 4.94 -14.05 -2.53
CA GLN A 93 4.27 -14.06 -1.24
C GLN A 93 2.77 -14.02 -1.49
N GLU A 94 2.10 -15.14 -1.28
CA GLU A 94 0.67 -15.25 -1.46
C GLU A 94 -0.10 -14.60 -0.31
N ILE A 95 -1.16 -13.87 -0.64
CA ILE A 95 -2.00 -13.15 0.30
C ILE A 95 -3.44 -13.65 0.13
N PRO A 96 -4.07 -14.22 1.16
CA PRO A 96 -5.47 -14.56 1.09
C PRO A 96 -6.30 -13.27 1.07
N PHE A 97 -6.97 -13.01 -0.04
CA PHE A 97 -7.87 -11.87 -0.18
C PHE A 97 -9.33 -12.29 -0.15
N ARG A 98 -10.15 -11.44 0.46
CA ARG A 98 -11.60 -11.50 0.40
C ARG A 98 -12.13 -10.28 -0.34
N ILE A 99 -12.91 -10.54 -1.37
CA ILE A 99 -13.67 -9.51 -2.11
C ILE A 99 -15.07 -9.52 -1.55
N SER A 100 -15.51 -8.38 -1.02
CA SER A 100 -16.87 -8.16 -0.53
C SER A 100 -17.48 -6.97 -1.28
N GLY A 101 -18.67 -7.13 -1.83
CA GLY A 101 -19.37 -6.07 -2.55
C GLY A 101 -20.85 -6.00 -2.18
N PRO A 102 -21.54 -4.93 -2.50
CA PRO A 102 -22.97 -4.78 -2.23
C PRO A 102 -23.77 -5.87 -2.97
N PRO A 103 -24.94 -6.26 -2.44
CA PRO A 103 -25.86 -7.14 -3.16
C PRO A 103 -26.51 -6.41 -4.34
N THR A 104 -26.99 -7.16 -5.31
CA THR A 104 -27.83 -6.62 -6.39
C THR A 104 -29.23 -6.22 -5.89
N VAL A 105 -29.74 -6.96 -4.88
CA VAL A 105 -30.96 -6.64 -4.16
C VAL A 105 -30.65 -6.72 -2.67
N GLY A 106 -30.89 -5.64 -1.93
CA GLY A 106 -30.81 -5.59 -0.47
C GLY A 106 -32.02 -4.85 0.08
N ARG A 107 -32.88 -5.54 0.84
CA ARG A 107 -34.07 -4.98 1.48
C ARG A 107 -34.28 -5.54 2.87
N VAL A 108 -34.74 -4.69 3.77
CA VAL A 108 -35.20 -5.04 5.13
C VAL A 108 -36.50 -4.33 5.37
N SER A 109 -37.54 -5.04 5.80
CA SER A 109 -38.85 -4.48 6.12
C SER A 109 -39.09 -4.49 7.63
N LEU A 110 -39.39 -3.33 8.21
CA LEU A 110 -39.75 -3.18 9.63
C LEU A 110 -41.15 -2.56 9.71
N GLY A 111 -42.15 -3.33 10.14
CA GLY A 111 -43.54 -2.91 10.08
C GLY A 111 -43.98 -2.61 8.62
N SER A 112 -44.47 -1.41 8.36
CA SER A 112 -44.85 -0.94 7.03
C SER A 112 -43.73 -0.31 6.21
N ASN A 113 -42.54 -0.14 6.78
CA ASN A 113 -41.44 0.58 6.16
C ASN A 113 -40.43 -0.41 5.55
N THR A 114 -39.94 -0.09 4.35
CA THR A 114 -38.93 -0.85 3.64
C THR A 114 -37.65 -0.03 3.49
N PHE A 115 -36.53 -0.65 3.86
CA PHE A 115 -35.17 -0.09 3.77
C PHE A 115 -34.46 -0.76 2.59
N SER A 116 -33.74 0.02 1.79
CA SER A 116 -33.10 -0.44 0.56
C SER A 116 -31.62 -0.14 0.54
N GLN A 117 -30.85 -1.05 -0.06
CA GLN A 117 -29.40 -0.96 -0.21
C GLN A 117 -28.96 0.37 -0.81
N GLY A 118 -28.00 1.03 -0.14
CA GLY A 118 -27.39 2.29 -0.57
C GLY A 118 -28.15 3.53 -0.15
N ASP A 119 -29.47 3.45 0.08
CA ASP A 119 -30.31 4.57 0.51
C ASP A 119 -30.37 4.69 2.03
N ASN A 120 -30.95 3.72 2.71
CA ASN A 120 -31.12 3.71 4.17
C ASN A 120 -30.76 2.36 4.80
N LEU A 121 -30.20 1.45 4.01
CA LEU A 121 -29.68 0.14 4.38
C LEU A 121 -28.29 -0.08 3.76
N LEU A 122 -27.40 -0.72 4.49
CA LEU A 122 -26.14 -1.26 3.99
C LEU A 122 -26.02 -2.73 4.41
N VAL A 123 -25.93 -3.63 3.44
CA VAL A 123 -25.58 -5.04 3.65
C VAL A 123 -24.06 -5.14 3.63
N LEU A 124 -23.42 -5.26 4.78
CA LEU A 124 -21.99 -5.14 4.93
C LEU A 124 -21.27 -6.48 4.77
N ASP A 125 -21.79 -7.55 5.37
CA ASP A 125 -21.14 -8.86 5.35
C ASP A 125 -22.17 -10.01 5.30
N GLY A 126 -21.69 -11.24 5.16
CA GLY A 126 -22.47 -12.46 5.11
C GLY A 126 -22.90 -12.91 3.72
N PRO A 127 -23.52 -14.08 3.62
CA PRO A 127 -24.06 -14.65 2.38
C PRO A 127 -25.35 -13.96 1.92
N SER A 128 -25.90 -14.39 0.77
CA SER A 128 -27.28 -14.12 0.41
C SER A 128 -28.21 -14.66 1.50
N PHE A 129 -29.20 -13.86 1.90
CA PHE A 129 -30.02 -14.13 3.10
C PHE A 129 -31.42 -13.61 2.89
N SER A 130 -32.42 -14.50 2.94
CA SER A 130 -33.80 -14.14 2.66
C SER A 130 -34.78 -14.92 3.53
N GLY A 131 -35.80 -14.27 4.00
CA GLY A 131 -36.85 -14.89 4.84
C GLY A 131 -37.53 -13.90 5.78
N ASN A 132 -38.40 -14.50 6.63
CA ASN A 132 -39.05 -13.80 7.74
C ASN A 132 -38.42 -14.26 9.05
N PHE A 133 -37.95 -13.30 9.85
CA PHE A 133 -37.15 -13.58 11.03
C PHE A 133 -37.68 -12.82 12.26
N GLU A 134 -37.61 -13.47 13.40
CA GLU A 134 -37.88 -12.83 14.69
C GLU A 134 -36.74 -11.88 15.08
N LEU A 135 -37.08 -10.73 15.65
CA LEU A 135 -36.15 -9.68 16.08
C LEU A 135 -36.00 -9.65 17.58
N ILE A 136 -34.77 -9.38 18.05
CA ILE A 136 -34.49 -9.17 19.45
C ILE A 136 -33.46 -8.04 19.65
N VAL A 137 -33.80 -7.05 20.49
CA VAL A 137 -32.90 -5.94 20.81
C VAL A 137 -31.89 -6.34 21.88
N VAL A 138 -30.61 -6.13 21.58
CA VAL A 138 -29.47 -6.44 22.46
C VAL A 138 -28.56 -5.20 22.57
N GLY A 139 -29.04 -4.14 23.20
CA GLY A 139 -28.30 -2.94 23.57
C GLY A 139 -27.27 -2.47 22.53
N TYR A 140 -26.01 -2.49 22.91
CA TYR A 140 -24.87 -2.29 22.01
C TYR A 140 -24.27 -3.59 21.48
N GLY A 141 -24.82 -4.77 21.87
CA GLY A 141 -24.30 -6.07 21.46
C GLY A 141 -23.00 -6.46 22.20
N LEU A 142 -22.79 -5.94 23.38
CA LEU A 142 -21.69 -6.32 24.28
C LEU A 142 -22.06 -7.58 25.08
N GLU A 143 -21.08 -8.28 25.65
CA GLU A 143 -21.33 -9.54 26.38
C GLU A 143 -22.43 -9.42 27.44
N GLU A 144 -22.42 -8.34 28.21
CA GLU A 144 -23.41 -8.05 29.26
C GLU A 144 -24.82 -7.82 28.71
N ASP A 145 -24.95 -7.31 27.50
CA ASP A 145 -26.24 -6.99 26.86
C ASP A 145 -27.04 -8.26 26.50
N TYR A 146 -26.38 -9.41 26.40
CA TYR A 146 -27.00 -10.71 26.10
C TYR A 146 -27.58 -11.41 27.33
N SER A 147 -27.31 -10.89 28.55
CA SER A 147 -27.79 -11.53 29.77
C SER A 147 -29.31 -11.65 29.81
N GLY A 148 -29.82 -12.90 30.00
CA GLY A 148 -31.26 -13.19 30.05
C GLY A 148 -31.99 -13.07 28.70
N LYS A 149 -31.27 -12.96 27.57
CA LYS A 149 -31.86 -12.89 26.23
C LYS A 149 -31.62 -14.17 25.46
N ASP A 150 -32.70 -14.75 24.93
CA ASP A 150 -32.65 -15.86 23.99
C ASP A 150 -32.57 -15.33 22.56
N VAL A 151 -31.38 -15.46 21.96
CA VAL A 151 -31.06 -14.96 20.61
C VAL A 151 -30.93 -16.08 19.57
N GLU A 152 -31.03 -17.34 20.00
CA GLU A 152 -30.88 -18.49 19.11
C GLU A 152 -31.93 -18.48 18.00
N GLY A 153 -31.48 -18.55 16.74
CA GLY A 153 -32.34 -18.52 15.55
C GLY A 153 -32.99 -17.16 15.24
N LYS A 154 -32.57 -16.06 15.90
CA LYS A 154 -33.15 -14.73 15.72
C LYS A 154 -32.16 -13.76 15.04
N VAL A 155 -32.69 -12.68 14.49
CA VAL A 155 -31.91 -11.54 14.04
C VAL A 155 -31.76 -10.55 15.21
N VAL A 156 -30.52 -10.33 15.59
CA VAL A 156 -30.16 -9.45 16.70
C VAL A 156 -30.12 -8.00 16.22
N ILE A 157 -30.72 -7.10 17.00
CA ILE A 157 -30.73 -5.66 16.77
C ILE A 157 -29.88 -4.98 17.83
N THR A 158 -28.90 -4.16 17.40
CA THR A 158 -28.03 -3.40 18.30
C THR A 158 -27.91 -1.93 17.87
N ASN A 159 -27.41 -1.08 18.75
CA ASN A 159 -26.93 0.24 18.35
C ASN A 159 -25.54 0.10 17.69
N VAL A 160 -25.25 0.90 16.69
CA VAL A 160 -23.92 0.96 16.06
C VAL A 160 -22.85 1.48 17.03
N GLY A 161 -21.62 1.02 16.91
CA GLY A 161 -20.52 1.41 17.79
C GLY A 161 -20.60 0.81 19.20
N ALA A 162 -20.07 1.51 20.19
CA ALA A 162 -20.12 1.15 21.60
C ALA A 162 -20.32 2.42 22.45
N PRO A 163 -20.72 2.30 23.72
CA PRO A 163 -20.89 3.47 24.59
C PRO A 163 -19.61 4.33 24.58
N ASN A 164 -19.75 5.62 24.23
CA ASN A 164 -18.66 6.60 24.17
C ASN A 164 -17.55 6.29 23.13
N LYS A 165 -17.79 5.38 22.18
CA LYS A 165 -16.87 5.03 21.08
C LYS A 165 -17.62 5.12 19.75
N LEU A 166 -17.66 6.32 19.19
CA LEU A 166 -18.41 6.66 17.97
C LEU A 166 -17.53 7.30 16.89
N SER A 167 -16.20 7.21 17.00
CA SER A 167 -15.33 7.60 15.90
C SER A 167 -15.48 6.63 14.71
N PRO A 168 -15.23 7.03 13.46
CA PRO A 168 -15.32 6.12 12.33
C PRO A 168 -14.54 4.81 12.53
N ALA A 169 -13.34 4.87 13.10
CA ALA A 169 -12.54 3.67 13.39
C ALA A 169 -13.20 2.76 14.43
N ASP A 170 -13.84 3.34 15.48
CA ASP A 170 -14.54 2.58 16.51
C ASP A 170 -15.78 1.88 15.95
N LEU A 171 -16.53 2.54 15.07
CA LEU A 171 -17.73 1.96 14.44
C LEU A 171 -17.39 0.67 13.68
N PHE A 172 -16.31 0.68 12.90
CA PHE A 172 -15.89 -0.50 12.13
C PHE A 172 -15.26 -1.60 13.00
N SER A 173 -14.46 -1.25 14.00
CA SER A 173 -13.82 -2.24 14.86
C SER A 173 -14.83 -2.97 15.74
N SER A 174 -15.80 -2.26 16.32
CA SER A 174 -16.83 -2.86 17.17
C SER A 174 -17.75 -3.84 16.42
N GLY A 175 -18.07 -3.57 15.16
CA GLY A 175 -18.93 -4.42 14.34
C GLY A 175 -18.41 -5.87 14.22
N ARG A 176 -17.12 -6.05 14.01
CA ARG A 176 -16.50 -7.39 13.91
C ARG A 176 -16.60 -8.20 15.20
N GLU A 177 -16.42 -7.56 16.35
CA GLU A 177 -16.55 -8.22 17.65
C GLU A 177 -18.01 -8.61 17.91
N LYS A 178 -18.95 -7.75 17.58
CA LYS A 178 -20.39 -8.02 17.74
C LYS A 178 -20.87 -9.17 16.85
N ILE A 179 -20.41 -9.24 15.59
CA ILE A 179 -20.72 -10.34 14.67
C ILE A 179 -20.30 -11.67 15.30
N LYS A 180 -19.05 -11.77 15.76
CA LYS A 180 -18.51 -13.00 16.38
C LYS A 180 -19.29 -13.38 17.62
N LEU A 181 -19.61 -12.40 18.46
CA LEU A 181 -20.36 -12.63 19.69
C LEU A 181 -21.80 -13.07 19.40
N ALA A 182 -22.52 -12.39 18.52
CA ALA A 182 -23.88 -12.77 18.11
C ALA A 182 -23.91 -14.19 17.54
N GLN A 183 -22.95 -14.51 16.64
CA GLN A 183 -22.82 -15.84 16.05
C GLN A 183 -22.53 -16.93 17.10
N SER A 184 -21.66 -16.66 18.07
CA SER A 184 -21.35 -17.60 19.15
C SER A 184 -22.55 -17.90 20.07
N LYS A 185 -23.53 -17.00 20.10
CA LYS A 185 -24.78 -17.16 20.87
C LYS A 185 -25.96 -17.70 20.04
N GLY A 186 -25.71 -18.14 18.80
CA GLY A 186 -26.72 -18.76 17.93
C GLY A 186 -27.60 -17.79 17.15
N ALA A 187 -27.30 -16.50 17.12
CA ALA A 187 -28.00 -15.56 16.25
C ALA A 187 -27.76 -15.89 14.75
N ILE A 188 -28.75 -15.60 13.90
CA ILE A 188 -28.70 -15.89 12.45
C ILE A 188 -28.52 -14.63 11.60
N GLY A 189 -28.50 -13.45 12.20
CA GLY A 189 -28.23 -12.16 11.56
C GLY A 189 -28.02 -11.06 12.59
N LEU A 190 -27.34 -9.99 12.20
CA LEU A 190 -27.09 -8.80 13.02
C LEU A 190 -27.46 -7.54 12.23
N ILE A 191 -28.35 -6.73 12.78
CA ILE A 191 -28.65 -5.38 12.27
C ILE A 191 -28.22 -4.36 13.32
N GLU A 192 -27.28 -3.49 12.96
CA GLU A 192 -26.95 -2.34 13.79
C GLU A 192 -27.75 -1.12 13.32
N MET A 193 -28.43 -0.47 14.26
CA MET A 193 -29.19 0.76 14.02
C MET A 193 -28.23 1.94 14.00
N TYR A 194 -28.08 2.57 12.82
CA TYR A 194 -27.19 3.71 12.63
C TYR A 194 -27.86 4.99 13.13
N ASN A 195 -27.43 5.43 14.29
CA ASN A 195 -27.93 6.62 14.99
C ASN A 195 -26.82 7.64 15.32
N VAL A 196 -25.78 7.74 14.50
CA VAL A 196 -24.62 8.63 14.70
C VAL A 196 -24.79 9.92 13.88
N PRO A 197 -25.31 11.00 14.48
CA PRO A 197 -25.60 12.24 13.74
C PRO A 197 -24.32 13.00 13.32
N THR A 198 -23.20 12.76 14.01
CA THR A 198 -21.92 13.43 13.74
C THR A 198 -21.22 12.94 12.48
N VAL A 199 -21.59 11.76 11.97
CA VAL A 199 -21.09 11.22 10.71
C VAL A 199 -22.27 11.05 9.76
N PRO A 200 -22.40 11.86 8.70
CA PRO A 200 -23.53 11.81 7.78
C PRO A 200 -23.65 10.45 7.07
N TRP A 201 -24.87 9.91 7.03
CA TRP A 201 -25.17 8.61 6.41
C TRP A 201 -24.69 8.51 4.96
N ASN A 202 -24.88 9.56 4.17
CA ASN A 202 -24.48 9.57 2.76
C ASN A 202 -22.97 9.37 2.57
N LEU A 203 -22.13 9.89 3.46
CA LEU A 203 -20.68 9.66 3.42
C LEU A 203 -20.36 8.19 3.70
N VAL A 204 -21.00 7.62 4.72
CA VAL A 204 -20.86 6.20 5.07
C VAL A 204 -21.35 5.29 3.95
N ALA A 205 -22.53 5.58 3.40
CA ALA A 205 -23.12 4.82 2.32
C ALA A 205 -22.25 4.86 1.06
N ASN A 206 -21.77 6.02 0.64
CA ASN A 206 -20.88 6.16 -0.52
C ASN A 206 -19.55 5.42 -0.33
N PHE A 207 -19.06 5.33 0.91
CA PHE A 207 -17.82 4.62 1.20
C PHE A 207 -18.02 3.09 1.25
N LEU A 208 -19.11 2.60 1.85
CA LEU A 208 -19.34 1.17 2.10
C LEU A 208 -20.11 0.46 0.99
N ASN A 209 -20.92 1.19 0.20
CA ASN A 209 -21.73 0.63 -0.89
C ASN A 209 -20.91 0.42 -2.17
N ARG A 210 -19.72 -0.22 -2.03
CA ARG A 210 -18.81 -0.52 -3.14
C ARG A 210 -18.06 -1.83 -2.88
N THR A 211 -17.51 -2.41 -3.94
CA THR A 211 -16.64 -3.58 -3.79
C THR A 211 -15.36 -3.21 -3.05
N GLN A 212 -15.04 -3.96 -2.04
CA GLN A 212 -13.86 -3.82 -1.20
C GLN A 212 -12.98 -5.07 -1.28
N LEU A 213 -11.68 -4.87 -1.13
CA LEU A 213 -10.69 -5.91 -1.00
C LEU A 213 -10.08 -5.85 0.41
N THR A 214 -9.98 -6.97 1.08
CA THR A 214 -9.37 -7.07 2.41
C THR A 214 -8.56 -8.36 2.52
N VAL A 215 -7.66 -8.44 3.50
CA VAL A 215 -7.03 -9.74 3.83
C VAL A 215 -8.10 -10.65 4.44
N ASP A 216 -8.18 -11.89 3.92
CA ASP A 216 -9.12 -12.89 4.44
C ASP A 216 -8.56 -13.52 5.72
N ASN A 217 -9.11 -13.10 6.85
CA ASN A 217 -8.76 -13.60 8.18
C ASN A 217 -9.85 -14.57 8.72
N THR A 218 -10.77 -15.04 7.86
CA THR A 218 -11.92 -15.85 8.30
C THR A 218 -11.62 -17.34 8.38
N ASN A 219 -10.48 -17.78 7.86
CA ASN A 219 -10.14 -19.20 7.73
C ASN A 219 -11.23 -20.03 6.99
N GLY A 220 -11.98 -19.36 6.09
CA GLY A 220 -13.08 -19.98 5.35
C GLY A 220 -14.41 -20.06 6.11
N GLU A 221 -14.51 -19.49 7.30
CA GLU A 221 -15.79 -19.39 8.03
C GLU A 221 -16.69 -18.33 7.37
N GLU A 222 -17.95 -18.69 7.16
CA GLU A 222 -18.95 -17.72 6.70
C GLU A 222 -19.30 -16.76 7.83
N SER A 223 -19.28 -15.48 7.52
CA SER A 223 -19.72 -14.43 8.43
C SER A 223 -21.23 -14.41 8.54
N LEU A 224 -21.73 -14.01 9.71
CA LEU A 224 -23.15 -13.75 9.93
C LEU A 224 -23.64 -12.67 8.97
N PRO A 225 -24.87 -12.76 8.39
CA PRO A 225 -25.50 -11.65 7.68
C PRO A 225 -25.50 -10.37 8.54
N TYR A 226 -24.84 -9.33 8.06
CA TYR A 226 -24.58 -8.12 8.83
C TYR A 226 -25.01 -6.87 8.08
N PHE A 227 -25.77 -6.04 8.78
CA PHE A 227 -26.43 -4.87 8.21
C PHE A 227 -26.24 -3.63 9.08
N TRP A 228 -26.15 -2.47 8.40
CA TRP A 228 -26.44 -1.18 9.03
C TRP A 228 -27.73 -0.62 8.48
N LEU A 229 -28.62 -0.18 9.37
CA LEU A 229 -29.92 0.42 9.03
C LEU A 229 -30.00 1.81 9.65
N ARG A 230 -30.32 2.82 8.83
CA ARG A 230 -30.41 4.21 9.26
C ARG A 230 -31.60 4.42 10.19
N ASP A 231 -31.35 4.77 11.45
CA ASP A 231 -32.36 5.03 12.50
C ASP A 231 -31.93 6.20 13.39
N LEU A 232 -31.75 7.40 12.81
CA LEU A 232 -31.18 8.56 13.50
C LEU A 232 -31.94 8.99 14.75
N ASN A 233 -33.22 8.70 14.83
CA ASN A 233 -34.12 9.08 15.94
C ASN A 233 -34.38 7.92 16.90
N ASN A 234 -33.77 6.75 16.73
CA ASN A 234 -34.01 5.51 17.48
C ASN A 234 -35.50 5.05 17.40
N GLU A 235 -36.22 5.39 16.34
CA GLU A 235 -37.62 5.05 16.15
C GLU A 235 -37.82 3.53 16.05
N TYR A 236 -37.05 2.88 15.19
CA TYR A 236 -37.20 1.46 14.93
C TYR A 236 -36.63 0.61 16.06
N ILE A 237 -35.49 0.96 16.62
CA ILE A 237 -34.93 0.19 17.75
C ILE A 237 -35.87 0.23 18.96
N ASN A 238 -36.53 1.37 19.22
CA ASN A 238 -37.52 1.51 20.30
C ASN A 238 -38.78 0.71 20.00
N ALA A 239 -39.34 0.78 18.80
CA ALA A 239 -40.52 0.01 18.41
C ALA A 239 -40.31 -1.50 18.52
N ILE A 240 -39.10 -1.99 18.13
CA ILE A 240 -38.73 -3.39 18.32
C ILE A 240 -38.59 -3.72 19.81
N GLY A 241 -37.90 -2.87 20.58
CA GLY A 241 -37.71 -3.03 22.02
C GLY A 241 -39.00 -3.08 22.82
N ASN A 242 -40.00 -2.31 22.40
CA ASN A 242 -41.34 -2.26 23.02
C ASN A 242 -42.28 -3.39 22.53
N GLY A 243 -41.84 -4.20 21.56
CA GLY A 243 -42.63 -5.30 21.03
C GLY A 243 -43.72 -4.91 20.01
N GLU A 244 -43.66 -3.69 19.50
CA GLU A 244 -44.55 -3.20 18.42
C GLU A 244 -44.18 -3.83 17.07
N ILE A 245 -42.86 -4.03 16.85
CA ILE A 245 -42.30 -4.73 15.70
C ILE A 245 -41.57 -5.98 16.22
N LYS A 246 -42.04 -7.17 15.87
CA LYS A 246 -41.46 -8.45 16.34
C LYS A 246 -40.69 -9.21 15.26
N ASN A 247 -41.04 -8.97 14.00
CA ASN A 247 -40.50 -9.71 12.86
C ASN A 247 -40.05 -8.74 11.77
N THR A 248 -39.15 -9.23 10.92
CA THR A 248 -38.65 -8.56 9.74
C THR A 248 -38.69 -9.49 8.54
N GLU A 249 -38.99 -8.95 7.36
CA GLU A 249 -38.69 -9.61 6.10
C GLU A 249 -37.36 -9.08 5.58
N ILE A 250 -36.43 -9.98 5.26
CA ILE A 250 -35.12 -9.66 4.70
C ILE A 250 -35.03 -10.31 3.32
N LEU A 251 -34.53 -9.56 2.34
CA LEU A 251 -34.21 -10.05 1.00
C LEU A 251 -32.81 -9.53 0.61
N VAL A 252 -31.82 -10.43 0.54
CA VAL A 252 -30.46 -10.16 0.08
C VAL A 252 -30.10 -11.14 -1.02
N GLU A 253 -29.92 -10.64 -2.25
CA GLU A 253 -29.54 -11.44 -3.40
C GLU A 253 -28.34 -10.83 -4.12
N GLY A 254 -27.49 -11.69 -4.71
CA GLY A 254 -26.32 -11.27 -5.49
C GLY A 254 -25.24 -10.58 -4.68
N LYS A 255 -25.13 -10.89 -3.38
CA LYS A 255 -24.02 -10.43 -2.52
C LYS A 255 -22.71 -10.96 -3.07
N ILE A 256 -21.77 -10.05 -3.37
CA ILE A 256 -20.43 -10.45 -3.75
C ILE A 256 -19.67 -10.80 -2.46
N ASN A 257 -19.20 -12.06 -2.40
CA ASN A 257 -18.36 -12.55 -1.31
C ASN A 257 -17.53 -13.70 -1.86
N ARG A 258 -16.28 -13.45 -2.19
CA ARG A 258 -15.38 -14.47 -2.76
C ARG A 258 -13.97 -14.30 -2.28
N SER A 259 -13.28 -15.42 -2.05
CA SER A 259 -11.85 -15.44 -1.75
C SER A 259 -11.05 -15.57 -3.04
N ILE A 260 -9.95 -14.84 -3.12
CA ILE A 260 -8.93 -14.94 -4.16
C ILE A 260 -7.55 -14.92 -3.51
N VAL A 261 -6.52 -15.26 -4.27
CA VAL A 261 -5.13 -15.16 -3.82
C VAL A 261 -4.46 -13.99 -4.52
N GLY A 262 -4.09 -12.97 -3.76
CA GLY A 262 -3.20 -11.90 -4.25
C GLY A 262 -1.73 -12.30 -4.13
N LYS A 263 -0.85 -11.59 -4.81
CA LYS A 263 0.58 -11.93 -4.86
C LYS A 263 1.45 -10.68 -4.75
N ASN A 264 2.25 -10.56 -3.70
CA ASN A 264 3.44 -9.75 -3.78
C ASN A 264 4.50 -10.52 -4.58
N VAL A 265 5.22 -9.86 -5.48
CA VAL A 265 6.33 -10.49 -6.22
C VAL A 265 7.63 -10.08 -5.55
N VAL A 266 8.41 -11.07 -5.09
CA VAL A 266 9.58 -10.84 -4.25
C VAL A 266 10.77 -11.67 -4.69
N ALA A 267 11.97 -11.07 -4.67
CA ALA A 267 13.21 -11.75 -5.02
C ALA A 267 14.41 -11.16 -4.29
N VAL A 268 15.53 -11.90 -4.28
CA VAL A 268 16.77 -11.46 -3.66
C VAL A 268 17.93 -11.55 -4.63
N ILE A 269 18.79 -10.53 -4.60
CA ILE A 269 20.14 -10.59 -5.15
C ILE A 269 21.12 -10.54 -3.98
N GLU A 270 21.90 -11.61 -3.79
CA GLU A 270 22.82 -11.73 -2.67
C GLU A 270 24.00 -10.75 -2.81
N GLY A 271 24.31 -10.06 -1.71
CA GLY A 271 25.44 -9.15 -1.63
C GLY A 271 26.78 -9.87 -1.56
N THR A 272 27.84 -9.12 -1.83
CA THR A 272 29.22 -9.68 -1.95
C THR A 272 30.05 -9.60 -0.67
N ASP A 273 29.71 -8.69 0.26
CA ASP A 273 30.48 -8.52 1.47
C ASP A 273 30.11 -9.58 2.52
N PRO A 274 31.05 -10.36 3.06
CA PRO A 274 30.77 -11.43 4.01
C PRO A 274 30.06 -11.00 5.30
N LYS A 275 30.20 -9.72 5.68
CA LYS A 275 29.59 -9.15 6.88
C LYS A 275 28.26 -8.48 6.60
N LEU A 276 28.16 -7.77 5.45
CA LEU A 276 27.01 -6.94 5.12
C LEU A 276 25.95 -7.67 4.28
N LYS A 277 26.25 -8.80 3.65
CA LYS A 277 25.32 -9.53 2.78
C LYS A 277 24.02 -10.01 3.46
N ASN A 278 24.01 -10.07 4.80
CA ASN A 278 22.81 -10.38 5.57
C ASN A 278 21.97 -9.13 5.92
N GLU A 279 22.38 -7.96 5.46
CA GLU A 279 21.63 -6.72 5.51
C GLU A 279 21.06 -6.46 4.11
N TYR A 280 19.79 -6.03 4.05
CA TYR A 280 19.06 -5.86 2.79
C TYR A 280 18.69 -4.39 2.57
N VAL A 281 18.94 -3.91 1.35
CA VAL A 281 18.31 -2.70 0.84
C VAL A 281 17.11 -3.16 0.01
N MET A 282 15.92 -2.81 0.46
CA MET A 282 14.66 -3.11 -0.22
C MET A 282 14.42 -2.08 -1.31
N LEU A 283 14.12 -2.54 -2.50
CA LEU A 283 13.69 -1.74 -3.65
C LEU A 283 12.25 -2.13 -3.96
N SER A 284 11.31 -1.22 -3.80
CA SER A 284 9.90 -1.54 -3.89
C SER A 284 9.10 -0.57 -4.75
N ALA A 285 8.06 -1.09 -5.37
CA ALA A 285 7.03 -0.34 -6.07
C ALA A 285 5.74 -1.18 -6.07
N HIS A 286 4.57 -0.57 -6.14
CA HIS A 286 3.36 -1.33 -6.42
C HIS A 286 3.20 -1.56 -7.93
N TYR A 287 2.55 -2.66 -8.29
CA TYR A 287 2.34 -3.03 -9.69
C TYR A 287 0.87 -3.06 -10.09
N ASP A 288 -0.04 -2.98 -9.12
CA ASP A 288 -1.47 -2.79 -9.36
C ASP A 288 -1.80 -1.33 -9.71
N HIS A 289 -3.03 -1.11 -10.19
CA HIS A 289 -3.60 0.21 -10.41
C HIS A 289 -5.12 0.11 -10.33
N VAL A 290 -5.84 1.20 -10.61
CA VAL A 290 -7.28 1.33 -10.35
C VAL A 290 -8.19 0.58 -11.32
N GLY A 291 -7.65 0.06 -12.43
CA GLY A 291 -8.39 -0.81 -13.34
C GLY A 291 -9.18 -0.08 -14.42
N VAL A 292 -10.45 -0.42 -14.55
CA VAL A 292 -11.36 0.17 -15.54
C VAL A 292 -12.31 1.12 -14.83
N GLY A 293 -12.34 2.37 -15.29
CA GLY A 293 -13.10 3.45 -14.68
C GLY A 293 -14.13 4.09 -15.62
N THR A 294 -14.44 5.34 -15.34
CA THR A 294 -15.34 6.14 -16.17
C THR A 294 -14.66 6.47 -17.50
N PRO A 295 -15.32 6.23 -18.66
CA PRO A 295 -14.74 6.59 -19.94
C PRO A 295 -14.43 8.09 -20.04
N ASN A 296 -13.31 8.43 -20.66
CA ASN A 296 -12.99 9.80 -21.05
C ASN A 296 -13.81 10.26 -22.28
N ALA A 297 -13.52 11.44 -22.81
CA ALA A 297 -14.23 12.01 -23.96
C ALA A 297 -14.09 11.17 -25.24
N GLU A 298 -13.00 10.44 -25.39
CA GLU A 298 -12.68 9.54 -26.49
C GLU A 298 -13.27 8.14 -26.32
N GLY A 299 -13.91 7.84 -25.19
CA GLY A 299 -14.51 6.55 -24.85
C GLY A 299 -13.53 5.56 -24.22
N ASP A 300 -12.30 5.96 -23.92
CA ASP A 300 -11.32 5.14 -23.24
C ASP A 300 -11.62 5.10 -21.73
N SER A 301 -11.75 3.88 -21.21
CA SER A 301 -12.06 3.60 -19.80
C SER A 301 -10.98 2.79 -19.08
N ILE A 302 -9.90 2.40 -19.78
CA ILE A 302 -8.81 1.64 -19.19
C ILE A 302 -7.82 2.64 -18.57
N TYR A 303 -7.62 2.56 -17.27
CA TYR A 303 -6.66 3.40 -16.56
C TYR A 303 -5.33 2.63 -16.54
N ASN A 304 -4.49 2.91 -17.54
CA ASN A 304 -3.27 2.13 -17.80
C ASN A 304 -2.21 2.31 -16.70
N GLY A 305 -2.23 3.42 -15.95
CA GLY A 305 -1.32 3.66 -14.83
C GLY A 305 0.14 3.62 -15.26
N ALA A 306 0.51 4.40 -16.27
CA ALA A 306 1.89 4.50 -16.73
C ALA A 306 2.75 5.22 -15.67
N ARG A 307 2.30 6.41 -15.23
CA ARG A 307 2.94 7.15 -14.14
C ARG A 307 2.73 6.43 -12.81
N ASP A 308 1.51 5.97 -12.57
CA ASP A 308 1.06 5.34 -11.35
C ASP A 308 0.66 3.86 -11.61
N ASN A 309 1.54 2.89 -11.42
CA ASN A 309 2.95 2.99 -11.07
C ASN A 309 3.79 1.99 -11.92
N ALA A 310 3.43 1.85 -13.24
CA ALA A 310 4.21 1.00 -14.13
C ALA A 310 5.67 1.48 -14.22
N VAL A 311 5.91 2.79 -14.24
CA VAL A 311 7.26 3.37 -14.27
C VAL A 311 8.09 2.96 -13.05
N GLY A 312 7.47 2.89 -11.87
CA GLY A 312 8.12 2.42 -10.64
C GLY A 312 8.41 0.92 -10.66
N THR A 313 7.46 0.12 -11.09
CA THR A 313 7.66 -1.33 -11.28
C THR A 313 8.81 -1.62 -12.24
N VAL A 314 8.92 -0.87 -13.35
CA VAL A 314 10.03 -0.97 -14.31
C VAL A 314 11.37 -0.61 -13.69
N ALA A 315 11.42 0.37 -12.79
CA ALA A 315 12.65 0.70 -12.06
C ALA A 315 13.15 -0.49 -11.23
N VAL A 316 12.25 -1.20 -10.55
CA VAL A 316 12.61 -2.40 -9.77
C VAL A 316 13.08 -3.54 -10.69
N ILE A 317 12.44 -3.73 -11.85
CA ILE A 317 12.88 -4.71 -12.86
C ILE A 317 14.28 -4.36 -13.40
N ASN A 318 14.54 -3.09 -13.71
CA ASN A 318 15.84 -2.61 -14.16
C ASN A 318 16.94 -2.78 -13.10
N ALA A 319 16.58 -2.56 -11.82
CA ALA A 319 17.47 -2.81 -10.69
C ALA A 319 17.82 -4.30 -10.58
N ALA A 320 16.86 -5.20 -10.78
CA ALA A 320 17.12 -6.65 -10.84
C ALA A 320 18.19 -6.98 -11.91
N ARG A 321 18.03 -6.41 -13.11
CA ARG A 321 18.98 -6.61 -14.22
C ARG A 321 20.38 -6.07 -13.89
N HIS A 322 20.47 -4.88 -13.29
CA HIS A 322 21.74 -4.25 -12.95
C HIS A 322 22.47 -5.02 -11.86
N PHE A 323 21.81 -5.26 -10.74
CA PHE A 323 22.43 -5.86 -9.55
C PHE A 323 22.74 -7.33 -9.72
N SER A 324 22.06 -8.06 -10.58
CA SER A 324 22.43 -9.45 -10.93
C SER A 324 23.80 -9.55 -11.63
N LYS A 325 24.20 -8.50 -12.35
CA LYS A 325 25.52 -8.41 -13.00
C LYS A 325 26.56 -7.74 -12.11
N ASN A 326 26.13 -6.85 -11.24
CA ASN A 326 26.98 -6.02 -10.38
C ASN A 326 26.44 -6.03 -8.94
N PRO A 327 26.52 -7.19 -8.23
CA PRO A 327 25.98 -7.29 -6.90
C PRO A 327 26.77 -6.38 -5.93
N PRO A 328 26.07 -5.57 -5.12
CA PRO A 328 26.70 -4.64 -4.18
C PRO A 328 27.19 -5.37 -2.91
N LYS A 329 27.68 -4.62 -1.91
CA LYS A 329 28.11 -5.20 -0.63
C LYS A 329 26.93 -5.84 0.12
N ARG A 330 25.82 -5.13 0.25
CA ARG A 330 24.58 -5.61 0.89
C ARG A 330 23.70 -6.31 -0.14
N SER A 331 22.87 -7.20 0.32
CA SER A 331 21.86 -7.84 -0.52
C SER A 331 20.78 -6.84 -0.94
N ILE A 332 20.22 -7.07 -2.13
CA ILE A 332 19.08 -6.31 -2.64
C ILE A 332 17.83 -7.18 -2.50
N LEU A 333 16.81 -6.64 -1.85
CA LEU A 333 15.49 -7.23 -1.78
C LEU A 333 14.58 -6.50 -2.77
N LEU A 334 14.14 -7.21 -3.80
CA LEU A 334 13.27 -6.68 -4.86
C LEU A 334 11.83 -7.01 -4.51
N CYS A 335 10.96 -6.01 -4.50
CA CYS A 335 9.55 -6.17 -4.14
C CYS A 335 8.64 -5.41 -5.11
N ALA A 336 7.64 -6.11 -5.63
CA ALA A 336 6.52 -5.50 -6.32
C ALA A 336 5.23 -5.83 -5.55
N TRP A 337 4.58 -4.78 -5.01
CA TRP A 337 3.43 -4.92 -4.13
C TRP A 337 2.13 -4.97 -4.93
N THR A 338 1.18 -5.77 -4.47
CA THR A 338 -0.21 -5.79 -4.97
C THR A 338 -1.11 -5.00 -4.02
N ALA A 339 -2.22 -4.53 -4.55
CA ALA A 339 -3.29 -3.90 -3.78
C ALA A 339 -2.86 -2.67 -2.94
N GLU A 340 -1.93 -1.87 -3.47
CA GLU A 340 -1.61 -0.55 -2.96
C GLU A 340 -2.83 0.35 -3.04
N GLU A 341 -3.49 0.39 -4.20
CA GLU A 341 -4.68 1.18 -4.54
C GLU A 341 -5.95 0.78 -3.73
N LYS A 342 -5.89 -0.35 -3.06
CA LYS A 342 -6.96 -0.82 -2.16
C LYS A 342 -6.62 -0.57 -0.68
N GLY A 343 -5.58 0.25 -0.40
CA GLY A 343 -5.17 0.66 0.93
C GLY A 343 -3.88 0.01 1.43
N LEU A 344 -2.84 -0.05 0.61
CA LEU A 344 -1.48 -0.50 0.95
C LEU A 344 -1.44 -1.96 1.43
N ILE A 345 -2.38 -2.81 0.96
CA ILE A 345 -2.60 -4.14 1.56
C ILE A 345 -1.39 -5.04 1.38
N GLY A 346 -0.76 -5.03 0.19
CA GLY A 346 0.38 -5.89 -0.10
C GLY A 346 1.60 -5.58 0.75
N SER A 347 2.00 -4.33 0.85
CA SER A 347 3.14 -3.90 1.66
C SER A 347 2.89 -4.08 3.15
N ALA A 348 1.68 -3.76 3.63
CA ALA A 348 1.29 -3.97 5.02
C ALA A 348 1.33 -5.46 5.38
N TYR A 349 0.82 -6.33 4.49
CA TYR A 349 0.88 -7.78 4.71
C TYR A 349 2.32 -8.28 4.81
N PHE A 350 3.23 -7.83 3.93
CA PHE A 350 4.65 -8.19 4.04
C PHE A 350 5.28 -7.66 5.33
N ALA A 351 4.97 -6.43 5.75
CA ALA A 351 5.50 -5.85 6.99
C ALA A 351 5.01 -6.58 8.25
N ASP A 352 3.82 -7.19 8.20
CA ASP A 352 3.25 -7.99 9.30
C ASP A 352 3.64 -9.48 9.21
N ASN A 353 3.90 -10.00 8.00
CA ASN A 353 4.29 -11.39 7.72
C ASN A 353 5.60 -11.44 6.90
N PRO A 354 6.71 -10.92 7.44
CA PRO A 354 7.92 -10.73 6.66
C PRO A 354 8.63 -12.05 6.34
N LEU A 355 8.98 -12.24 5.08
CA LEU A 355 9.79 -13.38 4.61
C LEU A 355 11.27 -13.27 5.00
N ILE A 356 11.72 -12.06 5.31
CA ILE A 356 13.05 -11.75 5.83
C ILE A 356 12.89 -10.98 7.14
N PRO A 357 13.61 -11.31 8.20
CA PRO A 357 13.51 -10.58 9.46
C PRO A 357 13.66 -9.06 9.28
N LEU A 358 12.70 -8.28 9.74
CA LEU A 358 12.65 -6.83 9.50
C LEU A 358 13.93 -6.11 9.91
N LYS A 359 14.61 -6.56 11.00
CA LYS A 359 15.89 -6.01 11.45
C LYS A 359 17.05 -6.17 10.47
N GLN A 360 16.90 -7.05 9.47
CA GLN A 360 17.89 -7.22 8.39
C GLN A 360 17.62 -6.28 7.22
N ILE A 361 16.41 -5.73 7.10
CA ILE A 361 16.06 -4.73 6.09
C ILE A 361 16.48 -3.37 6.66
N ILE A 362 17.54 -2.79 6.10
CA ILE A 362 18.16 -1.57 6.66
C ILE A 362 17.62 -0.29 6.02
N TYR A 363 16.98 -0.41 4.86
CA TYR A 363 16.42 0.70 4.11
C TYR A 363 15.39 0.18 3.12
N ASN A 364 14.31 0.92 2.92
CA ASN A 364 13.38 0.72 1.81
C ASN A 364 13.42 1.96 0.91
N LEU A 365 13.91 1.82 -0.31
CA LEU A 365 13.79 2.82 -1.36
C LEU A 365 12.55 2.48 -2.19
N ASN A 366 11.42 3.04 -1.78
CA ASN A 366 10.14 2.87 -2.45
C ASN A 366 10.06 3.74 -3.69
N ILE A 367 9.32 3.32 -4.69
CA ILE A 367 8.89 4.15 -5.82
C ILE A 367 7.37 4.15 -5.86
N ASP A 368 6.84 5.37 -5.97
CA ASP A 368 5.43 5.62 -6.18
C ASP A 368 5.26 7.03 -6.80
N ASN A 369 4.35 7.17 -7.80
CA ASN A 369 4.34 8.34 -8.65
C ASN A 369 2.91 8.78 -8.99
N ALA A 370 2.50 9.93 -8.52
CA ALA A 370 1.27 10.58 -9.00
C ALA A 370 1.43 11.25 -10.38
N GLY A 371 2.68 11.47 -10.83
CA GLY A 371 3.02 12.14 -12.08
C GLY A 371 4.19 13.11 -11.93
N TYR A 372 4.43 13.92 -12.95
CA TYR A 372 5.49 14.94 -12.95
C TYR A 372 5.04 16.20 -13.69
N ASN A 373 5.56 17.34 -13.27
CA ASN A 373 5.43 18.63 -13.96
C ASN A 373 6.80 19.30 -14.21
N ASP A 374 7.91 18.67 -13.78
CA ASP A 374 9.27 19.15 -14.00
C ASP A 374 10.24 17.97 -14.21
N THR A 375 10.69 17.78 -15.45
CA THR A 375 11.62 16.70 -15.86
C THR A 375 13.08 16.95 -15.48
N SER A 376 13.41 18.09 -14.86
CA SER A 376 14.74 18.35 -14.30
C SER A 376 14.90 17.87 -12.86
N LEU A 377 13.81 17.37 -12.26
CA LEU A 377 13.72 17.01 -10.85
C LEU A 377 13.47 15.52 -10.64
N VAL A 378 13.77 15.07 -9.44
CA VAL A 378 13.14 13.92 -8.77
C VAL A 378 12.65 14.40 -7.42
N THR A 379 11.45 14.00 -7.03
CA THR A 379 10.90 14.31 -5.71
C THR A 379 11.13 13.13 -4.78
N VAL A 380 11.78 13.38 -3.65
CA VAL A 380 11.98 12.36 -2.61
C VAL A 380 11.05 12.69 -1.45
N ILE A 381 9.91 11.99 -1.41
CA ILE A 381 8.95 12.14 -0.32
C ILE A 381 9.53 11.49 0.92
N GLY A 382 9.93 12.30 1.88
CA GLY A 382 10.73 11.90 3.04
C GLY A 382 12.20 12.33 3.00
N LEU A 383 12.63 13.13 2.02
CA LEU A 383 13.94 13.78 2.04
C LEU A 383 14.06 14.68 3.27
N GLY A 384 15.21 14.67 3.90
CA GLY A 384 15.45 15.39 5.16
C GLY A 384 15.27 14.51 6.40
N ARG A 385 14.75 13.29 6.28
CA ARG A 385 14.36 12.43 7.40
C ARG A 385 15.35 11.32 7.74
N THR A 386 16.26 10.97 6.81
CA THR A 386 17.20 9.86 7.00
C THR A 386 18.65 10.29 6.82
N SER A 387 19.58 9.50 7.35
CA SER A 387 21.02 9.75 7.17
C SER A 387 21.51 9.43 5.75
N ALA A 388 20.70 8.72 4.94
CA ALA A 388 21.03 8.34 3.56
C ALA A 388 20.68 9.42 2.52
N ASP A 389 19.98 10.48 2.89
CA ASP A 389 19.52 11.53 1.98
C ASP A 389 20.60 12.08 1.04
N PRO A 390 21.85 12.36 1.50
CA PRO A 390 22.90 12.84 0.60
C PRO A 390 23.29 11.85 -0.51
N LEU A 391 23.02 10.55 -0.31
CA LEU A 391 23.26 9.52 -1.33
C LEU A 391 22.23 9.56 -2.43
N LEU A 392 20.98 9.91 -2.09
CA LEU A 392 19.89 10.12 -3.05
C LEU A 392 20.11 11.37 -3.89
N GLU A 393 20.43 12.49 -3.21
CA GLU A 393 20.73 13.78 -3.87
C GLU A 393 21.91 13.64 -4.85
N LYS A 394 22.97 12.96 -4.43
CA LYS A 394 24.13 12.69 -5.28
C LYS A 394 23.77 11.82 -6.48
N ALA A 395 22.97 10.79 -6.30
CA ALA A 395 22.58 9.89 -7.38
C ALA A 395 21.76 10.61 -8.46
N ALA A 396 20.82 11.46 -8.06
CA ALA A 396 20.05 12.29 -8.97
C ALA A 396 20.95 13.24 -9.77
N ALA A 397 21.86 13.93 -9.07
CA ALA A 397 22.78 14.91 -9.68
C ALA A 397 23.72 14.30 -10.71
N GLU A 398 24.16 13.04 -10.53
CA GLU A 398 25.01 12.33 -11.49
C GLU A 398 24.32 12.15 -12.87
N PHE A 399 22.99 12.09 -12.89
CA PHE A 399 22.20 11.98 -14.13
C PHE A 399 21.53 13.32 -14.54
N GLY A 400 21.99 14.43 -13.97
CA GLY A 400 21.52 15.77 -14.34
C GLY A 400 20.17 16.16 -13.73
N LEU A 401 19.68 15.36 -12.76
CA LEU A 401 18.44 15.63 -12.04
C LEU A 401 18.74 16.27 -10.67
N LYS A 402 17.81 17.06 -10.16
CA LYS A 402 17.90 17.61 -8.80
C LYS A 402 16.87 16.90 -7.90
N ALA A 403 17.35 16.30 -6.82
CA ALA A 403 16.46 15.78 -5.79
C ALA A 403 15.90 16.92 -4.94
N ILE A 404 14.58 16.93 -4.73
CA ILE A 404 13.88 17.88 -3.87
C ILE A 404 13.02 17.10 -2.85
N ALA A 405 12.72 17.75 -1.73
CA ALA A 405 11.73 17.25 -0.77
C ALA A 405 10.30 17.41 -1.31
N ASP A 406 9.34 16.78 -0.63
CA ASP A 406 7.91 16.90 -0.91
C ASP A 406 7.48 18.38 -0.99
N PRO A 407 7.03 18.88 -2.16
CA PRO A 407 6.59 20.26 -2.32
C PRO A 407 5.11 20.47 -1.96
N ALA A 408 4.38 19.40 -1.62
CA ALA A 408 2.94 19.41 -1.33
C ALA A 408 2.62 18.68 0.00
N PRO A 409 3.21 19.09 1.15
CA PRO A 409 3.07 18.40 2.42
C PRO A 409 1.62 18.34 2.93
N GLU A 410 0.76 19.25 2.47
CA GLU A 410 -0.68 19.25 2.78
C GLU A 410 -1.42 18.05 2.17
N GLN A 411 -0.85 17.39 1.15
CA GLN A 411 -1.38 16.17 0.54
C GLN A 411 -1.08 14.91 1.38
N ASN A 412 -0.19 15.03 2.39
CA ASN A 412 0.23 13.92 3.25
C ASN A 412 0.74 12.70 2.45
N LEU A 413 1.49 12.94 1.36
CA LEU A 413 1.92 11.89 0.42
C LEU A 413 2.75 10.79 1.09
N TYR A 414 3.52 11.14 2.13
CA TYR A 414 4.35 10.17 2.85
C TYR A 414 3.53 9.02 3.46
N ASP A 415 2.34 9.30 3.97
CA ASP A 415 1.50 8.32 4.66
C ASP A 415 0.48 7.65 3.70
N ARG A 416 0.58 7.91 2.39
CA ARG A 416 -0.34 7.40 1.35
C ARG A 416 0.30 6.39 0.40
N SER A 417 1.53 5.95 0.64
CA SER A 417 2.24 4.98 -0.19
C SER A 417 2.87 3.87 0.65
N ASP A 418 3.28 2.79 0.02
CA ASP A 418 3.81 1.55 0.60
C ASP A 418 4.99 1.73 1.56
N ASN A 419 5.76 2.81 1.41
CA ASN A 419 6.86 3.16 2.30
C ASN A 419 6.43 3.23 3.77
N VAL A 420 5.21 3.70 4.04
CA VAL A 420 4.71 3.88 5.41
C VAL A 420 4.55 2.56 6.17
N SER A 421 4.25 1.47 5.48
CA SER A 421 4.18 0.13 6.07
C SER A 421 5.49 -0.27 6.75
N PHE A 422 6.61 0.11 6.16
CA PHE A 422 7.96 -0.17 6.69
C PHE A 422 8.44 0.90 7.67
N ALA A 423 8.12 2.17 7.42
CA ALA A 423 8.44 3.26 8.34
C ALA A 423 7.80 3.03 9.72
N LYS A 424 6.56 2.58 9.79
CA LYS A 424 5.86 2.18 11.03
C LYS A 424 6.55 1.04 11.78
N LYS A 425 7.34 0.22 11.11
CA LYS A 425 8.18 -0.84 11.70
C LYS A 425 9.58 -0.36 12.06
N GLY A 426 9.91 0.93 11.82
CA GLY A 426 11.20 1.54 12.15
C GLY A 426 12.23 1.53 11.02
N ILE A 427 11.93 0.98 9.85
CA ILE A 427 12.83 0.94 8.70
C ILE A 427 12.82 2.32 8.01
N PRO A 428 13.97 2.98 7.79
CA PRO A 428 14.05 4.18 6.97
C PRO A 428 13.51 3.93 5.57
N ALA A 429 12.46 4.66 5.19
CA ALA A 429 11.67 4.38 3.99
C ALA A 429 11.14 5.66 3.33
N PRO A 430 11.92 6.36 2.50
CA PRO A 430 11.40 7.41 1.63
C PRO A 430 10.79 6.83 0.37
N THR A 431 9.99 7.64 -0.33
CA THR A 431 9.51 7.35 -1.68
C THR A 431 10.26 8.21 -2.69
N TYR A 432 10.90 7.56 -3.66
CA TYR A 432 11.59 8.20 -4.79
C TYR A 432 10.61 8.36 -5.94
N SER A 433 10.08 9.57 -6.13
CA SER A 433 9.02 9.88 -7.09
C SER A 433 9.56 10.70 -8.26
N THR A 434 8.82 10.72 -9.35
CA THR A 434 9.07 11.63 -10.46
C THR A 434 8.96 13.09 -10.04
N GLY A 435 9.56 14.00 -10.80
CA GLY A 435 9.73 15.40 -10.41
C GLY A 435 8.47 16.23 -10.50
N PHE A 436 8.00 16.77 -9.37
CA PHE A 436 6.91 17.73 -9.34
C PHE A 436 7.18 18.86 -8.34
N THR A 437 6.64 20.03 -8.62
CA THR A 437 6.81 21.25 -7.82
C THR A 437 5.55 21.66 -7.09
N ALA A 438 4.40 21.08 -7.46
CA ALA A 438 3.10 21.25 -6.84
C ALA A 438 2.20 20.08 -7.26
N PHE A 439 1.17 19.80 -6.49
CA PHE A 439 0.10 18.88 -6.89
C PHE A 439 -0.97 19.69 -7.67
N ASP A 440 -0.65 19.99 -8.94
CA ASP A 440 -1.36 20.92 -9.80
C ASP A 440 -2.23 20.22 -10.87
N ASP A 441 -2.78 21.01 -11.81
CA ASP A 441 -3.63 20.50 -12.89
C ASP A 441 -2.87 19.55 -13.83
N GLU A 442 -1.54 19.70 -13.99
CA GLU A 442 -0.76 18.78 -14.83
C GLU A 442 -0.63 17.40 -14.16
N ILE A 443 -0.51 17.34 -12.83
CA ILE A 443 -0.55 16.07 -12.09
C ILE A 443 -1.94 15.45 -12.17
N THR A 444 -2.99 16.21 -11.84
CA THR A 444 -4.38 15.69 -11.78
C THR A 444 -4.95 15.30 -13.13
N LYS A 445 -4.40 15.82 -14.22
CA LYS A 445 -4.74 15.44 -15.60
C LYS A 445 -4.49 13.95 -15.88
N TYR A 446 -3.54 13.35 -15.20
CA TYR A 446 -3.13 11.94 -15.39
C TYR A 446 -3.43 11.06 -14.18
N TYR A 447 -3.34 11.60 -12.98
CA TYR A 447 -3.50 10.83 -11.75
C TYR A 447 -4.87 10.17 -11.67
N HIS A 448 -4.91 8.84 -11.71
CA HIS A 448 -6.12 8.01 -11.78
C HIS A 448 -7.04 8.38 -12.95
N GLN A 449 -6.47 8.58 -14.13
CA GLN A 449 -7.20 8.90 -15.36
C GLN A 449 -6.81 7.96 -16.51
N ALA A 450 -7.72 7.76 -17.49
CA ALA A 450 -7.42 7.01 -18.69
C ALA A 450 -6.32 7.62 -19.55
N SER A 451 -6.04 8.92 -19.37
CA SER A 451 -4.93 9.63 -20.03
C SER A 451 -3.54 9.26 -19.50
N ASP A 452 -3.42 8.51 -18.40
CA ASP A 452 -2.12 8.05 -17.87
C ASP A 452 -1.57 6.87 -18.67
N GLN A 453 -1.06 7.17 -19.86
CA GLN A 453 -0.54 6.23 -20.84
C GLN A 453 0.94 6.48 -21.12
N VAL A 454 1.65 5.44 -21.62
CA VAL A 454 3.09 5.55 -21.95
C VAL A 454 3.36 6.57 -23.05
N ASP A 455 2.46 6.72 -24.02
CA ASP A 455 2.62 7.67 -25.11
C ASP A 455 2.56 9.15 -24.65
N ASN A 456 2.03 9.39 -23.43
CA ASN A 456 2.01 10.69 -22.77
C ASN A 456 3.16 10.86 -21.77
N PHE A 457 4.12 9.93 -21.72
CA PHE A 457 5.27 10.00 -20.81
C PHE A 457 6.55 10.43 -21.57
N ASP A 458 7.34 11.34 -20.98
CA ASP A 458 8.66 11.69 -21.48
C ASP A 458 9.63 10.52 -21.27
N LEU A 459 9.92 9.76 -22.33
CA LEU A 459 10.77 8.58 -22.26
C LEU A 459 12.24 8.93 -21.96
N ASP A 460 12.74 10.08 -22.43
CA ASP A 460 14.12 10.50 -22.14
C ASP A 460 14.26 10.79 -20.64
N TYR A 461 13.27 11.43 -20.04
CA TYR A 461 13.19 11.62 -18.60
C TYR A 461 13.08 10.28 -17.84
N ALA A 462 12.25 9.34 -18.30
CA ALA A 462 12.15 8.02 -17.69
C ALA A 462 13.50 7.30 -17.62
N LEU A 463 14.30 7.37 -18.69
CA LEU A 463 15.63 6.76 -18.74
C LEU A 463 16.60 7.38 -17.71
N LEU A 464 16.57 8.69 -17.52
CA LEU A 464 17.38 9.37 -16.50
C LEU A 464 16.90 8.99 -15.09
N TYR A 465 15.59 9.00 -14.87
CA TYR A 465 14.95 8.64 -13.62
C TYR A 465 15.31 7.23 -13.17
N TRP A 466 15.16 6.20 -14.03
CA TRP A 466 15.51 4.83 -13.72
C TRP A 466 17.00 4.64 -13.41
N LYS A 467 17.88 5.27 -14.19
CA LYS A 467 19.34 5.22 -13.97
C LYS A 467 19.73 5.86 -12.64
N SER A 468 19.10 6.98 -12.28
CA SER A 468 19.34 7.68 -11.02
C SER A 468 18.88 6.88 -9.81
N TYR A 469 17.72 6.19 -9.92
CA TYR A 469 17.21 5.28 -8.89
C TYR A 469 18.16 4.10 -8.63
N ILE A 470 18.65 3.48 -9.68
CA ILE A 470 19.62 2.37 -9.56
C ILE A 470 20.89 2.84 -8.84
N LEU A 471 21.40 4.04 -9.20
CA LEU A 471 22.59 4.59 -8.55
C LEU A 471 22.34 4.95 -7.08
N ALA A 472 21.15 5.44 -6.75
CA ALA A 472 20.73 5.69 -5.37
C ALA A 472 20.76 4.40 -4.54
N ALA A 473 20.17 3.34 -5.07
CA ALA A 473 20.17 2.02 -4.45
C ALA A 473 21.59 1.45 -4.30
N GLU A 474 22.44 1.57 -5.33
CA GLU A 474 23.84 1.12 -5.30
C GLU A 474 24.67 1.87 -4.26
N ASN A 475 24.51 3.20 -4.17
CA ASN A 475 25.18 4.02 -3.17
C ASN A 475 24.82 3.57 -1.73
N ILE A 476 23.55 3.32 -1.45
CA ILE A 476 23.07 2.86 -0.15
C ILE A 476 23.58 1.45 0.15
N ALA A 477 23.46 0.53 -0.80
CA ALA A 477 23.88 -0.86 -0.61
C ALA A 477 25.40 -1.03 -0.43
N ASN A 478 26.19 -0.11 -0.98
CA ASN A 478 27.65 -0.07 -0.83
C ASN A 478 28.14 0.81 0.32
N TRP A 479 27.26 1.58 0.97
CA TRP A 479 27.62 2.46 2.07
C TRP A 479 28.06 1.66 3.28
N ASN A 480 29.14 2.10 3.94
CA ASN A 480 29.68 1.35 5.08
C ASN A 480 28.85 1.53 6.36
N GLU A 481 28.08 2.60 6.45
CA GLU A 481 27.21 2.89 7.58
C GLU A 481 25.80 2.32 7.33
N ARG A 482 25.06 2.11 8.42
CA ARG A 482 23.63 1.77 8.34
C ARG A 482 22.83 3.05 8.24
N PRO A 483 21.89 3.17 7.29
CA PRO A 483 20.92 4.25 7.29
C PRO A 483 20.09 4.26 8.58
N VAL A 484 19.85 5.45 9.11
CA VAL A 484 19.04 5.67 10.33
C VAL A 484 18.13 6.86 10.14
N TRP A 485 17.04 6.91 10.89
CA TRP A 485 16.21 8.10 11.01
C TRP A 485 17.01 9.24 11.66
N LYS A 486 16.81 10.47 11.20
CA LYS A 486 17.38 11.65 11.83
C LYS A 486 16.75 11.90 13.20
N SER A 487 17.52 12.52 14.08
CA SER A 487 17.05 12.86 15.41
C SER A 487 15.80 13.75 15.37
N GLY A 488 14.77 13.39 16.13
CA GLY A 488 13.47 14.06 16.19
C GLY A 488 12.45 13.57 15.14
N ASP A 489 12.80 12.62 14.28
CA ASP A 489 11.82 12.02 13.38
C ASP A 489 10.82 11.16 14.15
N LYS A 490 9.54 11.16 13.69
CA LYS A 490 8.45 10.39 14.35
C LYS A 490 8.72 8.88 14.43
N TYR A 491 9.59 8.34 13.58
CA TYR A 491 9.95 6.92 13.56
C TYR A 491 11.33 6.62 14.15
N GLU A 492 12.06 7.62 14.67
CA GLU A 492 13.39 7.44 15.25
C GLU A 492 13.40 6.42 16.40
N ALA A 493 12.46 6.55 17.32
CA ALA A 493 12.39 5.68 18.51
C ALA A 493 12.17 4.21 18.12
N ILE A 494 11.22 3.94 17.22
CA ILE A 494 10.92 2.59 16.72
C ILE A 494 12.11 2.03 15.92
N GLY A 495 12.79 2.87 15.15
CA GLY A 495 13.98 2.48 14.40
C GLY A 495 15.14 2.09 15.32
N LYS A 496 15.38 2.86 16.39
CA LYS A 496 16.37 2.51 17.41
C LYS A 496 16.06 1.18 18.10
N GLU A 497 14.80 0.95 18.44
CA GLU A 497 14.33 -0.31 19.01
C GLU A 497 14.55 -1.49 18.05
N LEU A 498 14.13 -1.36 16.79
CA LEU A 498 14.27 -2.40 15.77
C LEU A 498 15.72 -2.87 15.61
N TYR A 499 16.65 -1.92 15.57
CA TYR A 499 18.07 -2.21 15.33
C TYR A 499 18.92 -2.34 16.60
N GLY A 500 18.33 -2.16 17.79
CA GLY A 500 19.06 -2.20 19.06
C GLY A 500 20.08 -1.07 19.21
N ILE A 501 19.82 0.10 18.65
CA ILE A 501 20.68 1.29 18.70
C ILE A 501 20.27 2.11 19.93
N LYS A 502 21.28 2.52 20.76
CA LYS A 502 21.05 3.36 21.95
C LYS A 502 20.93 4.85 21.60
#